data_ab9b7899b0d500cec33db2385fb45159
#
_entry.id   ab9b7899b0d500cec33db2385fb45159
#
_cell.length_a   1.000
_cell.length_b   1.000
_cell.length_c   1.000
_cell.angle_alpha   90.00
_cell.angle_beta   90.00
_cell.angle_gamma   90.00
#
_symmetry.space_group_name_H-M   'P 1'
#
loop_
_entity.id
_entity.type
_entity.pdbx_description
1 polymer ?
#
loop_
_entity_poly.entity_id
_entity_poly.type
_entity_poly.pdbx_seq_one_letter_code
_entity_poly.pdbx_strand_id
1 'polypeptide(L)'
;MTEAESSSESPAAAVGFGPNAGGTFSQENYHHPAAGWGAAKSVTSVLLKQGEILDGTRVVLKMNHENGGFDCPGCAWPDDRKGLRLDICENGIKHSTWEMTRKRLTRDFFAAHTVTDLMRWSDFALEDAGRLTEPMRYVLASDKYVPVAWDEAFALAGRHFRKLDSPDCAAFYTSGRLSNEATFLYQLFAREFGTNNLPDCSNMCHEASGRALTAALGTGKGTVDLTDWEKTDCLIVMGVNAASNAPRMLTSLAEAYRRGAQVVHVNPFIEAASTRTIVPHEILSMATFHSTKIGTLNIQPRIAGDLALMRGVAKHLLEAARTDPTPLTDSSLTVTQADLMCIGRSLRPCRGTNRRGNPGCRRCRSAHWEKSTGSPNPRSSPGASA
;
A
#
# COMPACT_ATOMS: atom_id res chain seq x y z
N MET A 1 -23.40 -48.07 -9.49
CA MET A 1 -23.45 -46.83 -8.68
C MET A 1 -22.10 -46.18 -8.86
N THR A 2 -22.00 -45.32 -9.83
CA THR A 2 -20.81 -44.56 -10.18
C THR A 2 -20.98 -43.18 -9.58
N GLU A 3 -20.15 -42.87 -8.59
CA GLU A 3 -20.07 -41.54 -8.01
C GLU A 3 -19.54 -40.55 -9.06
N ALA A 4 -20.34 -39.57 -9.38
CA ALA A 4 -19.94 -38.43 -10.17
C ALA A 4 -19.08 -37.54 -9.28
N GLU A 5 -17.80 -37.51 -9.52
CA GLU A 5 -16.89 -36.49 -9.01
C GLU A 5 -17.36 -35.13 -9.55
N SER A 6 -18.04 -34.36 -8.69
CA SER A 6 -18.27 -32.96 -8.94
C SER A 6 -16.94 -32.24 -8.81
N SER A 7 -16.29 -31.94 -9.92
CA SER A 7 -15.20 -31.00 -9.98
C SER A 7 -15.73 -29.64 -9.52
N SER A 8 -15.51 -29.29 -8.26
CA SER A 8 -15.70 -27.93 -7.79
C SER A 8 -14.66 -27.04 -8.47
N GLU A 9 -15.00 -26.48 -9.61
CA GLU A 9 -14.23 -25.41 -10.20
C GLU A 9 -14.10 -24.30 -9.15
N SER A 10 -12.86 -24.00 -8.77
CA SER A 10 -12.54 -22.90 -7.89
C SER A 10 -13.13 -21.60 -8.44
N PRO A 11 -13.70 -20.71 -7.61
CA PRO A 11 -14.19 -19.40 -8.07
C PRO A 11 -13.18 -18.59 -8.86
N ALA A 12 -11.87 -18.84 -8.66
CA ALA A 12 -10.79 -18.23 -9.44
C ALA A 12 -10.71 -18.74 -10.89
N ALA A 13 -11.18 -19.96 -11.16
CA ALA A 13 -11.29 -20.48 -12.53
C ALA A 13 -12.51 -19.91 -13.27
N ALA A 14 -13.54 -19.50 -12.54
CA ALA A 14 -14.73 -18.86 -13.09
C ALA A 14 -14.54 -17.35 -13.40
N VAL A 15 -13.55 -16.70 -12.76
CA VAL A 15 -13.15 -15.30 -13.08
C VAL A 15 -12.03 -15.35 -14.12
N GLY A 16 -12.39 -15.66 -15.33
CA GLY A 16 -11.54 -15.97 -16.45
C GLY A 16 -10.17 -15.35 -16.49
N PHE A 17 -9.17 -16.20 -16.48
CA PHE A 17 -7.91 -15.85 -17.11
C PHE A 17 -8.21 -15.57 -18.60
N GLY A 18 -7.70 -14.46 -19.13
CA GLY A 18 -7.96 -14.06 -20.51
C GLY A 18 -7.63 -15.17 -21.51
N PRO A 19 -8.11 -15.07 -22.75
CA PRO A 19 -8.00 -16.13 -23.76
C PRO A 19 -6.58 -16.64 -24.03
N ASN A 20 -5.56 -15.93 -23.55
CA ASN A 20 -4.15 -16.31 -23.65
C ASN A 20 -3.59 -16.91 -22.33
N ALA A 21 -4.37 -17.04 -21.29
CA ALA A 21 -3.96 -17.60 -20.00
C ALA A 21 -4.40 -19.06 -19.89
N GLY A 22 -4.04 -19.87 -20.87
CA GLY A 22 -4.28 -21.32 -20.87
C GLY A 22 -3.43 -22.11 -19.87
N GLY A 23 -3.10 -21.53 -18.72
CA GLY A 23 -2.35 -22.17 -17.66
C GLY A 23 -3.25 -22.58 -16.50
N THR A 24 -3.14 -23.83 -16.07
CA THR A 24 -3.65 -24.26 -14.76
C THR A 24 -2.94 -23.46 -13.67
N PHE A 25 -3.71 -22.81 -12.78
CA PHE A 25 -3.15 -22.18 -11.58
C PHE A 25 -2.58 -23.28 -10.69
N SER A 26 -1.26 -23.28 -10.49
CA SER A 26 -0.61 -24.16 -9.52
C SER A 26 -0.06 -23.32 -8.37
N GLN A 27 -0.33 -23.71 -7.15
CA GLN A 27 0.24 -23.11 -5.96
C GLN A 27 1.36 -24.01 -5.45
N GLU A 28 2.58 -23.50 -5.51
CA GLU A 28 3.76 -24.17 -4.95
C GLU A 28 4.33 -23.38 -3.77
N ASN A 29 4.87 -24.08 -2.80
CA ASN A 29 5.58 -23.45 -1.69
C ASN A 29 6.86 -22.79 -2.21
N TYR A 30 6.99 -21.49 -1.97
CA TYR A 30 8.17 -20.74 -2.37
C TYR A 30 9.29 -20.88 -1.32
N HIS A 31 10.37 -21.54 -1.67
CA HIS A 31 11.49 -21.83 -0.76
C HIS A 31 12.74 -20.98 -1.02
N HIS A 32 12.73 -20.16 -2.08
CA HIS A 32 13.88 -19.33 -2.42
C HIS A 32 13.93 -18.05 -1.56
N PRO A 33 15.13 -17.49 -1.34
CA PRO A 33 15.28 -16.17 -0.72
C PRO A 33 14.52 -15.09 -1.49
N ALA A 34 14.08 -14.04 -0.79
CA ALA A 34 13.45 -12.89 -1.42
C ALA A 34 14.44 -12.18 -2.36
N ALA A 35 13.94 -11.52 -3.40
CA ALA A 35 14.69 -10.84 -4.46
C ALA A 35 15.64 -11.77 -5.25
N GLY A 36 16.91 -11.44 -5.38
CA GLY A 36 17.92 -12.27 -6.03
C GLY A 36 17.60 -12.62 -7.49
N TRP A 37 17.88 -13.86 -7.86
CA TRP A 37 17.67 -14.36 -9.23
C TRP A 37 16.19 -14.41 -9.63
N GLY A 38 15.27 -14.57 -8.66
CA GLY A 38 13.84 -14.49 -8.90
C GLY A 38 13.44 -13.12 -9.43
N ALA A 39 13.92 -12.06 -8.80
CA ALA A 39 13.70 -10.69 -9.25
C ALA A 39 14.34 -10.42 -10.62
N ALA A 40 15.57 -10.86 -10.84
CA ALA A 40 16.26 -10.71 -12.13
C ALA A 40 15.48 -11.39 -13.27
N LYS A 41 15.05 -12.65 -13.07
CA LYS A 41 14.22 -13.38 -14.03
C LYS A 41 12.89 -12.66 -14.32
N SER A 42 12.24 -12.16 -13.29
CA SER A 42 10.96 -11.47 -13.39
C SER A 42 11.10 -10.18 -14.21
N VAL A 43 12.10 -9.36 -13.90
CA VAL A 43 12.42 -8.12 -14.65
C VAL A 43 12.71 -8.41 -16.11
N THR A 44 13.61 -9.37 -16.38
CA THR A 44 13.97 -9.77 -17.75
C THR A 44 12.73 -10.23 -18.53
N SER A 45 11.86 -11.02 -17.90
CA SER A 45 10.63 -11.50 -18.53
C SER A 45 9.69 -10.34 -18.91
N VAL A 46 9.56 -9.32 -18.06
CA VAL A 46 8.70 -8.16 -18.35
C VAL A 46 9.30 -7.31 -19.48
N LEU A 47 10.60 -7.00 -19.42
CA LEU A 47 11.27 -6.25 -20.48
C LEU A 47 11.16 -6.95 -21.86
N LEU A 48 11.32 -8.27 -21.89
CA LEU A 48 11.15 -9.06 -23.11
C LEU A 48 9.70 -9.02 -23.63
N LYS A 49 8.74 -9.27 -22.76
CA LYS A 49 7.31 -9.28 -23.15
C LYS A 49 6.82 -7.94 -23.65
N GLN A 50 7.34 -6.84 -23.12
CA GLN A 50 6.98 -5.50 -23.56
C GLN A 50 7.80 -5.04 -24.78
N GLY A 51 8.84 -5.78 -25.18
CA GLY A 51 9.71 -5.38 -26.29
C GLY A 51 10.63 -4.18 -25.98
N GLU A 52 10.86 -3.91 -24.68
CA GLU A 52 11.51 -2.69 -24.20
C GLU A 52 12.88 -2.93 -23.59
N ILE A 53 13.65 -3.91 -24.09
CA ILE A 53 14.95 -4.26 -23.50
C ILE A 53 15.92 -3.07 -23.51
N LEU A 54 16.10 -2.42 -24.66
CA LEU A 54 17.05 -1.34 -24.81
C LEU A 54 16.54 -0.03 -24.18
N ASP A 55 15.34 0.39 -24.57
CA ASP A 55 14.75 1.63 -24.07
C ASP A 55 14.39 1.51 -22.59
N GLY A 56 13.84 0.37 -22.17
CA GLY A 56 13.54 0.09 -20.78
C GLY A 56 14.78 0.12 -19.88
N THR A 57 15.88 -0.48 -20.31
CA THR A 57 17.14 -0.42 -19.55
C THR A 57 17.65 1.02 -19.46
N ARG A 58 17.59 1.81 -20.55
CA ARG A 58 17.99 3.22 -20.55
C ARG A 58 17.14 4.06 -19.58
N VAL A 59 15.83 3.80 -19.52
CA VAL A 59 14.94 4.51 -18.61
C VAL A 59 15.16 4.09 -17.16
N VAL A 60 15.32 2.79 -16.91
CA VAL A 60 15.63 2.27 -15.57
C VAL A 60 16.89 2.87 -14.98
N LEU A 61 17.93 3.08 -15.79
CA LEU A 61 19.17 3.73 -15.35
C LEU A 61 19.00 5.21 -14.97
N LYS A 62 17.86 5.83 -15.29
CA LYS A 62 17.53 7.21 -14.90
C LYS A 62 16.61 7.29 -13.68
N MET A 63 16.11 6.15 -13.21
CA MET A 63 15.20 6.10 -12.06
C MET A 63 15.92 6.52 -10.78
N ASN A 64 15.28 7.38 -9.99
CA ASN A 64 15.79 7.89 -8.71
C ASN A 64 17.14 8.63 -8.82
N HIS A 65 17.44 9.21 -9.98
CA HIS A 65 18.60 10.07 -10.17
C HIS A 65 18.20 11.54 -10.08
N GLU A 66 18.88 12.30 -9.23
CA GLU A 66 18.61 13.74 -9.01
C GLU A 66 18.80 14.59 -10.28
N ASN A 67 19.76 14.22 -11.12
CA ASN A 67 20.12 15.01 -12.31
C ASN A 67 19.56 14.37 -13.59
N GLY A 68 18.39 14.87 -14.04
CA GLY A 68 17.77 14.46 -15.30
C GLY A 68 17.15 13.05 -15.25
N GLY A 69 16.87 12.55 -14.05
CA GLY A 69 16.13 11.34 -13.79
C GLY A 69 14.65 11.60 -13.46
N PHE A 70 14.01 10.61 -12.90
CA PHE A 70 12.62 10.67 -12.43
C PHE A 70 12.47 9.78 -11.20
N ASP A 71 11.50 10.12 -10.34
CA ASP A 71 11.18 9.32 -9.16
C ASP A 71 10.44 8.04 -9.56
N CYS A 72 10.81 6.94 -8.89
CA CYS A 72 10.14 5.66 -9.09
C CYS A 72 8.63 5.77 -8.75
N PRO A 73 7.73 5.40 -9.66
CA PRO A 73 6.28 5.47 -9.40
C PRO A 73 5.78 4.36 -8.44
N GLY A 74 6.67 3.53 -7.89
CA GLY A 74 6.33 2.42 -7.01
C GLY A 74 6.06 2.85 -5.57
N CYS A 75 6.88 2.37 -4.64
CA CYS A 75 6.80 2.73 -3.23
C CYS A 75 7.56 4.03 -2.93
N ALA A 76 7.28 4.61 -1.76
CA ALA A 76 7.97 5.81 -1.29
C ALA A 76 9.20 5.49 -0.41
N TRP A 77 9.90 4.37 -0.67
CA TRP A 77 11.12 4.05 0.07
C TRP A 77 12.21 5.08 -0.28
N PRO A 78 12.85 5.72 0.73
CA PRO A 78 13.82 6.78 0.48
C PRO A 78 15.03 6.31 -0.34
N ASP A 79 15.67 7.24 -1.04
CA ASP A 79 16.89 6.97 -1.79
C ASP A 79 18.12 6.97 -0.88
N ASP A 80 19.11 6.15 -1.22
CA ASP A 80 20.39 6.10 -0.49
C ASP A 80 21.23 7.32 -0.84
N ARG A 81 21.47 8.19 0.14
CA ARG A 81 22.28 9.40 -0.01
C ARG A 81 23.76 9.13 -0.29
N LYS A 82 24.22 7.88 -0.22
CA LYS A 82 25.62 7.50 -0.45
C LYS A 82 26.04 7.44 -1.93
N GLY A 83 25.14 7.76 -2.84
CA GLY A 83 25.41 8.24 -4.19
C GLY A 83 26.02 7.28 -5.23
N LEU A 84 26.37 6.04 -4.86
CA LEU A 84 27.01 5.08 -5.76
C LEU A 84 26.18 3.82 -6.05
N ARG A 85 24.98 3.72 -5.48
CA ARG A 85 24.12 2.56 -5.66
C ARG A 85 23.00 2.89 -6.64
N LEU A 86 22.63 1.91 -7.44
CA LEU A 86 21.41 1.97 -8.24
C LEU A 86 20.22 1.77 -7.30
N ASP A 87 19.50 2.85 -7.00
CA ASP A 87 18.32 2.83 -6.15
C ASP A 87 17.08 2.34 -6.91
N ILE A 88 17.20 1.16 -7.48
CA ILE A 88 16.18 0.48 -8.28
C ILE A 88 15.76 -0.83 -7.65
N CYS A 89 14.55 -1.25 -7.94
CA CYS A 89 14.05 -2.57 -7.55
C CYS A 89 13.20 -3.18 -8.65
N GLU A 90 12.91 -4.47 -8.51
CA GLU A 90 12.06 -5.23 -9.42
C GLU A 90 10.74 -4.51 -9.73
N ASN A 91 10.03 -4.03 -8.70
CA ASN A 91 8.74 -3.38 -8.87
C ASN A 91 8.87 -2.05 -9.63
N GLY A 92 9.85 -1.22 -9.30
CA GLY A 92 10.10 0.04 -9.99
C GLY A 92 10.39 -0.17 -11.47
N ILE A 93 11.23 -1.14 -11.80
CA ILE A 93 11.55 -1.49 -13.20
C ILE A 93 10.29 -1.93 -13.94
N LYS A 94 9.50 -2.83 -13.35
CA LYS A 94 8.25 -3.30 -13.97
C LYS A 94 7.25 -2.16 -14.18
N HIS A 95 7.03 -1.32 -13.18
CA HIS A 95 6.15 -0.17 -13.29
C HIS A 95 6.57 0.76 -14.43
N SER A 96 7.84 1.14 -14.48
CA SER A 96 8.35 2.01 -15.54
C SER A 96 8.25 1.36 -16.92
N THR A 97 8.50 0.05 -17.01
CA THR A 97 8.36 -0.68 -18.28
C THR A 97 6.91 -0.71 -18.76
N TRP A 98 5.94 -0.91 -17.87
CA TRP A 98 4.52 -0.87 -18.22
C TRP A 98 4.04 0.55 -18.60
N GLU A 99 4.56 1.59 -17.96
CA GLU A 99 4.28 2.97 -18.34
C GLU A 99 4.75 3.29 -19.79
N MET A 100 5.83 2.65 -20.23
CA MET A 100 6.41 2.84 -21.56
C MET A 100 5.78 1.97 -22.66
N THR A 101 4.84 1.10 -22.31
CA THR A 101 4.29 0.13 -23.27
C THR A 101 3.86 0.76 -24.58
N ARG A 102 4.21 0.11 -25.70
CA ARG A 102 3.78 0.50 -27.07
C ARG A 102 2.49 -0.17 -27.49
N LYS A 103 1.97 -1.08 -26.67
CA LYS A 103 0.68 -1.75 -26.93
C LYS A 103 -0.45 -0.73 -26.88
N ARG A 104 -1.36 -0.82 -27.86
CA ARG A 104 -2.46 0.13 -28.04
C ARG A 104 -3.78 -0.61 -28.19
N LEU A 105 -4.78 -0.17 -27.45
CA LEU A 105 -6.18 -0.58 -27.61
C LEU A 105 -6.86 0.38 -28.57
N THR A 106 -6.94 -0.06 -29.81
CA THR A 106 -7.56 0.71 -30.90
C THR A 106 -9.04 0.40 -31.02
N ARG A 107 -9.75 1.17 -31.84
CA ARG A 107 -11.16 0.90 -32.19
C ARG A 107 -11.40 -0.52 -32.72
N ASP A 108 -10.43 -1.09 -33.42
CA ASP A 108 -10.57 -2.44 -33.99
C ASP A 108 -10.57 -3.50 -32.90
N PHE A 109 -9.79 -3.30 -31.85
CA PHE A 109 -9.83 -4.16 -30.66
C PHE A 109 -11.24 -4.18 -30.05
N PHE A 110 -11.83 -3.01 -29.83
CA PHE A 110 -13.17 -2.90 -29.25
C PHE A 110 -14.28 -3.32 -30.23
N ALA A 111 -14.05 -3.22 -31.52
CA ALA A 111 -14.97 -3.79 -32.50
C ALA A 111 -14.97 -5.33 -32.48
N ALA A 112 -13.82 -5.95 -32.18
CA ALA A 112 -13.67 -7.40 -32.14
C ALA A 112 -14.22 -8.02 -30.84
N HIS A 113 -14.24 -7.28 -29.72
CA HIS A 113 -14.60 -7.82 -28.40
C HIS A 113 -15.86 -7.17 -27.85
N THR A 114 -16.75 -7.97 -27.24
CA THR A 114 -17.84 -7.46 -26.42
C THR A 114 -17.36 -7.16 -24.99
N VAL A 115 -18.09 -6.32 -24.26
CA VAL A 115 -17.78 -6.07 -22.84
C VAL A 115 -17.94 -7.35 -22.03
N THR A 116 -18.94 -8.17 -22.33
CA THR A 116 -19.14 -9.47 -21.72
C THR A 116 -17.95 -10.41 -21.95
N ASP A 117 -17.31 -10.38 -23.14
CA ASP A 117 -16.09 -11.15 -23.37
C ASP A 117 -14.91 -10.61 -22.55
N LEU A 118 -14.73 -9.28 -22.52
CA LEU A 118 -13.67 -8.64 -21.74
C LEU A 118 -13.80 -8.87 -20.23
N MET A 119 -15.02 -8.96 -19.70
CA MET A 119 -15.26 -9.30 -18.30
C MET A 119 -14.79 -10.69 -17.90
N ARG A 120 -14.54 -11.56 -18.87
CA ARG A 120 -13.98 -12.90 -18.62
C ARG A 120 -12.43 -12.91 -18.63
N TRP A 121 -11.83 -11.80 -19.05
CA TRP A 121 -10.38 -11.69 -19.02
C TRP A 121 -9.89 -11.45 -17.59
N SER A 122 -8.67 -11.89 -17.30
CA SER A 122 -8.02 -11.50 -16.04
C SER A 122 -7.65 -10.02 -16.06
N ASP A 123 -7.59 -9.39 -14.88
CA ASP A 123 -7.15 -7.99 -14.75
C ASP A 123 -5.77 -7.78 -15.38
N PHE A 124 -4.87 -8.76 -15.22
CA PHE A 124 -3.56 -8.75 -15.86
C PHE A 124 -3.66 -8.73 -17.39
N ALA A 125 -4.53 -9.54 -17.99
CA ALA A 125 -4.67 -9.60 -19.44
C ALA A 125 -5.28 -8.31 -20.01
N LEU A 126 -6.24 -7.71 -19.30
CA LEU A 126 -6.83 -6.42 -19.66
C LEU A 126 -5.77 -5.30 -19.63
N GLU A 127 -4.95 -5.24 -18.58
CA GLU A 127 -3.89 -4.25 -18.48
C GLU A 127 -2.78 -4.49 -19.51
N ASP A 128 -2.37 -5.74 -19.73
CA ASP A 128 -1.33 -6.11 -20.70
C ASP A 128 -1.75 -5.91 -22.15
N ALA A 129 -3.05 -5.78 -22.44
CA ALA A 129 -3.55 -5.50 -23.79
C ALA A 129 -3.12 -4.12 -24.32
N GLY A 130 -2.89 -3.14 -23.43
CA GLY A 130 -2.28 -1.86 -23.79
C GLY A 130 -3.08 -0.62 -23.38
N ARG A 131 -2.75 0.51 -23.99
CA ARG A 131 -3.32 1.82 -23.65
C ARG A 131 -4.42 2.22 -24.63
N LEU A 132 -5.48 2.84 -24.11
CA LEU A 132 -6.53 3.47 -24.92
C LEU A 132 -5.93 4.55 -25.83
N THR A 133 -6.40 4.62 -27.06
CA THR A 133 -5.96 5.60 -28.06
C THR A 133 -6.93 6.73 -28.28
N GLU A 134 -8.18 6.54 -27.90
CA GLU A 134 -9.27 7.50 -28.11
C GLU A 134 -10.37 7.28 -27.05
N PRO A 135 -11.23 8.29 -26.78
CA PRO A 135 -12.35 8.11 -25.88
C PRO A 135 -13.34 7.07 -26.41
N MET A 136 -13.84 6.24 -25.51
CA MET A 136 -14.76 5.17 -25.83
C MET A 136 -16.04 5.29 -25.00
N ARG A 137 -17.18 4.95 -25.61
CA ARG A 137 -18.47 4.88 -24.94
C ARG A 137 -19.05 3.48 -25.05
N TYR A 138 -19.57 2.97 -23.95
CA TYR A 138 -20.30 1.71 -23.95
C TYR A 138 -21.68 1.88 -24.61
N VAL A 139 -22.03 0.95 -25.48
CA VAL A 139 -23.32 0.87 -26.15
C VAL A 139 -23.99 -0.44 -25.78
N LEU A 140 -25.03 -0.37 -24.95
CA LEU A 140 -25.74 -1.52 -24.43
C LEU A 140 -26.28 -2.45 -25.52
N ALA A 141 -26.85 -1.89 -26.61
CA ALA A 141 -27.46 -2.67 -27.69
C ALA A 141 -26.48 -3.58 -28.43
N SER A 142 -25.20 -3.23 -28.50
CA SER A 142 -24.15 -4.03 -29.13
C SER A 142 -23.21 -4.71 -28.13
N ASP A 143 -23.36 -4.40 -26.86
CA ASP A 143 -22.46 -4.83 -25.79
C ASP A 143 -20.97 -4.48 -26.09
N LYS A 144 -20.71 -3.34 -26.70
CA LYS A 144 -19.38 -2.93 -27.12
C LYS A 144 -19.04 -1.51 -26.71
N TYR A 145 -17.75 -1.25 -26.58
CA TYR A 145 -17.23 0.10 -26.56
C TYR A 145 -17.09 0.61 -28.00
N VAL A 146 -17.60 1.81 -28.26
CA VAL A 146 -17.48 2.50 -29.55
C VAL A 146 -16.72 3.81 -29.36
N PRO A 147 -15.89 4.22 -30.32
CA PRO A 147 -15.18 5.48 -30.24
C PRO A 147 -16.14 6.67 -30.30
N VAL A 148 -15.80 7.72 -29.54
CA VAL A 148 -16.53 9.00 -29.56
C VAL A 148 -15.53 10.15 -29.65
N ALA A 149 -15.98 11.29 -30.23
CA ALA A 149 -15.17 12.50 -30.22
C ALA A 149 -15.02 13.05 -28.80
N TRP A 150 -13.92 13.75 -28.51
CA TRP A 150 -13.68 14.38 -27.22
C TRP A 150 -14.80 15.32 -26.79
N ASP A 151 -15.31 16.14 -27.71
CA ASP A 151 -16.41 17.05 -27.40
C ASP A 151 -17.69 16.32 -27.01
N GLU A 152 -17.97 15.19 -27.66
CA GLU A 152 -19.10 14.33 -27.27
C GLU A 152 -18.89 13.70 -25.92
N ALA A 153 -17.67 13.22 -25.61
CA ALA A 153 -17.32 12.64 -24.33
C ALA A 153 -17.49 13.67 -23.20
N PHE A 154 -16.97 14.88 -23.37
CA PHE A 154 -17.13 15.97 -22.41
C PHE A 154 -18.60 16.40 -22.26
N ALA A 155 -19.33 16.52 -23.36
CA ALA A 155 -20.75 16.84 -23.31
C ALA A 155 -21.56 15.76 -22.56
N LEU A 156 -21.22 14.47 -22.75
CA LEU A 156 -21.84 13.36 -22.06
C LEU A 156 -21.58 13.42 -20.55
N ALA A 157 -20.31 13.55 -20.15
CA ALA A 157 -19.92 13.68 -18.75
C ALA A 157 -20.61 14.90 -18.10
N GLY A 158 -20.57 16.06 -18.76
CA GLY A 158 -21.20 17.27 -18.26
C GLY A 158 -22.72 17.15 -18.12
N ARG A 159 -23.39 16.39 -18.99
CA ARG A 159 -24.84 16.10 -18.81
C ARG A 159 -25.11 15.26 -17.58
N HIS A 160 -24.25 14.28 -17.26
CA HIS A 160 -24.41 13.47 -16.05
C HIS A 160 -24.16 14.30 -14.80
N PHE A 161 -23.12 15.11 -14.74
CA PHE A 161 -22.85 15.97 -13.60
C PHE A 161 -23.99 16.98 -13.36
N ARG A 162 -24.55 17.60 -14.41
CA ARG A 162 -25.67 18.55 -14.29
C ARG A 162 -26.99 17.92 -13.85
N LYS A 163 -27.14 16.58 -13.92
CA LYS A 163 -28.33 15.88 -13.44
C LYS A 163 -28.29 15.51 -11.95
N LEU A 164 -27.17 15.74 -11.30
CA LEU A 164 -27.04 15.46 -9.87
C LEU A 164 -27.84 16.51 -9.07
N ASP A 165 -28.53 16.06 -8.04
CA ASP A 165 -29.34 16.92 -7.16
C ASP A 165 -28.47 17.93 -6.39
N SER A 166 -27.23 17.57 -6.12
CA SER A 166 -26.22 18.41 -5.45
C SER A 166 -24.82 18.03 -5.97
N PRO A 167 -23.89 19.00 -6.00
CA PRO A 167 -22.47 18.69 -6.24
C PRO A 167 -21.90 17.63 -5.28
N ASP A 168 -22.40 17.55 -4.05
CA ASP A 168 -21.96 16.57 -3.06
C ASP A 168 -22.43 15.15 -3.33
N CYS A 169 -23.28 14.94 -4.35
CA CYS A 169 -23.59 13.61 -4.87
C CYS A 169 -22.46 13.04 -5.75
N ALA A 170 -21.43 13.83 -6.07
CA ALA A 170 -20.23 13.37 -6.78
C ALA A 170 -19.06 13.19 -5.81
N ALA A 171 -18.20 12.21 -6.11
CA ALA A 171 -16.91 12.02 -5.45
C ALA A 171 -15.80 11.94 -6.49
N PHE A 172 -14.69 12.63 -6.23
CA PHE A 172 -13.56 12.73 -7.14
C PHE A 172 -12.37 11.99 -6.54
N TYR A 173 -12.24 10.70 -6.87
CA TYR A 173 -11.18 9.85 -6.36
C TYR A 173 -9.93 9.92 -7.24
N THR A 174 -8.76 9.96 -6.61
CA THR A 174 -7.49 9.83 -7.29
C THR A 174 -6.53 8.94 -6.52
N SER A 175 -5.61 8.33 -7.25
CA SER A 175 -4.50 7.54 -6.71
C SER A 175 -3.27 8.43 -6.49
N GLY A 176 -2.38 8.04 -5.58
CA GLY A 176 -1.09 8.70 -5.37
C GLY A 176 -0.09 8.59 -6.53
N ARG A 177 -0.48 7.95 -7.64
CA ARG A 177 0.33 7.85 -8.87
C ARG A 177 0.02 8.92 -9.90
N LEU A 178 -0.95 9.76 -9.65
CA LEU A 178 -1.23 10.91 -10.50
C LEU A 178 -0.15 11.98 -10.30
N SER A 179 0.26 12.67 -11.38
CA SER A 179 1.22 13.77 -11.24
C SER A 179 0.66 14.91 -10.40
N ASN A 180 1.53 15.71 -9.79
CA ASN A 180 1.11 16.84 -8.95
C ASN A 180 0.30 17.85 -9.75
N GLU A 181 0.67 18.13 -11.01
CA GLU A 181 -0.04 19.04 -11.90
C GLU A 181 -1.45 18.54 -12.23
N ALA A 182 -1.56 17.25 -12.57
CA ALA A 182 -2.87 16.65 -12.85
C ALA A 182 -3.74 16.59 -11.59
N THR A 183 -3.16 16.31 -10.42
CA THR A 183 -3.85 16.32 -9.13
C THR A 183 -4.38 17.71 -8.80
N PHE A 184 -3.57 18.76 -9.03
CA PHE A 184 -3.98 20.15 -8.82
C PHE A 184 -5.17 20.51 -9.70
N LEU A 185 -5.10 20.22 -11.01
CA LEU A 185 -6.20 20.49 -11.95
C LEU A 185 -7.46 19.70 -11.58
N TYR A 186 -7.31 18.46 -11.16
CA TYR A 186 -8.43 17.64 -10.75
C TYR A 186 -9.11 18.17 -9.47
N GLN A 187 -8.32 18.63 -8.50
CA GLN A 187 -8.84 19.29 -7.31
C GLN A 187 -9.55 20.62 -7.66
N LEU A 188 -8.97 21.43 -8.55
CA LEU A 188 -9.56 22.66 -9.01
C LEU A 188 -10.92 22.39 -9.68
N PHE A 189 -10.98 21.40 -10.55
CA PHE A 189 -12.23 20.98 -11.19
C PHE A 189 -13.31 20.58 -10.19
N ALA A 190 -12.95 19.76 -9.17
CA ALA A 190 -13.90 19.34 -8.13
C ALA A 190 -14.44 20.54 -7.33
N ARG A 191 -13.59 21.52 -7.00
CA ARG A 191 -13.97 22.73 -6.28
C ARG A 191 -14.83 23.68 -7.13
N GLU A 192 -14.50 23.86 -8.39
CA GLU A 192 -15.33 24.59 -9.35
C GLU A 192 -16.68 23.91 -9.56
N PHE A 193 -16.73 22.59 -9.55
CA PHE A 193 -17.97 21.85 -9.57
C PHE A 193 -18.82 22.06 -8.30
N GLY A 194 -18.20 22.46 -7.19
CA GLY A 194 -18.88 22.86 -5.96
C GLY A 194 -18.84 21.82 -4.83
N THR A 195 -17.88 20.89 -4.86
CA THR A 195 -17.73 19.90 -3.78
C THR A 195 -16.29 19.76 -3.29
N ASN A 196 -16.13 19.29 -2.06
CA ASN A 196 -14.87 18.84 -1.47
C ASN A 196 -14.79 17.32 -1.28
N ASN A 197 -15.65 16.55 -1.92
CA ASN A 197 -15.62 15.10 -1.88
C ASN A 197 -14.44 14.55 -2.68
N LEU A 198 -13.26 14.65 -2.10
CA LEU A 198 -11.97 14.28 -2.69
C LEU A 198 -11.35 13.12 -1.89
N PRO A 199 -11.97 11.92 -1.89
CA PRO A 199 -11.34 10.76 -1.29
C PRO A 199 -10.07 10.40 -2.07
N ASP A 200 -9.03 10.01 -1.36
CA ASP A 200 -7.79 9.55 -1.95
C ASP A 200 -7.34 8.20 -1.38
N CYS A 201 -6.37 7.57 -2.02
CA CYS A 201 -5.86 6.29 -1.58
C CYS A 201 -5.15 6.37 -0.23
N SER A 202 -4.50 7.49 0.09
CA SER A 202 -3.79 7.67 1.35
C SER A 202 -4.75 7.75 2.53
N ASN A 203 -5.87 8.46 2.39
CA ASN A 203 -6.89 8.53 3.41
C ASN A 203 -7.54 7.16 3.65
N MET A 204 -7.86 6.42 2.59
CA MET A 204 -8.46 5.09 2.73
C MET A 204 -7.51 4.09 3.38
N CYS A 205 -6.22 4.16 3.07
CA CYS A 205 -5.21 3.22 3.53
C CYS A 205 -4.61 3.63 4.89
N HIS A 206 -4.31 4.90 5.09
CA HIS A 206 -3.47 5.40 6.19
C HIS A 206 -4.11 6.45 7.09
N GLU A 207 -5.38 6.78 6.93
CA GLU A 207 -6.05 7.76 7.79
C GLU A 207 -5.96 7.36 9.27
N ALA A 208 -6.19 6.09 9.58
CA ALA A 208 -6.08 5.59 10.96
C ALA A 208 -4.66 5.75 11.52
N SER A 209 -3.63 5.47 10.70
CA SER A 209 -2.23 5.66 11.07
C SER A 209 -1.89 7.14 11.24
N GLY A 210 -2.31 8.00 10.31
CA GLY A 210 -2.09 9.43 10.38
C GLY A 210 -2.71 10.06 11.62
N ARG A 211 -3.93 9.68 11.97
CA ARG A 211 -4.61 10.16 13.19
C ARG A 211 -3.92 9.68 14.46
N ALA A 212 -3.52 8.41 14.49
CA ALA A 212 -2.82 7.85 15.65
C ALA A 212 -1.45 8.52 15.85
N LEU A 213 -0.67 8.69 14.77
CA LEU A 213 0.62 9.39 14.82
C LEU A 213 0.46 10.85 15.21
N THR A 214 -0.52 11.57 14.67
CA THR A 214 -0.81 12.96 15.06
C THR A 214 -1.14 13.06 16.55
N ALA A 215 -1.93 12.13 17.07
CA ALA A 215 -2.29 12.14 18.49
C ALA A 215 -1.09 11.80 19.41
N ALA A 216 -0.19 10.91 18.95
CA ALA A 216 0.95 10.46 19.75
C ALA A 216 2.20 11.33 19.58
N LEU A 217 2.47 11.83 18.37
CA LEU A 217 3.72 12.49 18.01
C LEU A 217 3.53 13.96 17.57
N GLY A 218 2.28 14.40 17.42
CA GLY A 218 1.98 15.74 16.91
C GLY A 218 2.02 15.87 15.37
N THR A 219 2.40 14.83 14.66
CA THR A 219 2.42 14.78 13.19
C THR A 219 1.89 13.46 12.68
N GLY A 220 1.14 13.48 11.57
CA GLY A 220 0.61 12.29 10.93
C GLY A 220 1.61 11.50 10.08
N LYS A 221 2.91 11.70 10.31
CA LYS A 221 4.01 11.10 9.53
C LYS A 221 4.99 10.35 10.42
N GLY A 222 5.75 9.42 9.82
CA GLY A 222 6.89 8.81 10.49
C GLY A 222 7.97 9.83 10.82
N THR A 223 8.67 9.60 11.93
CA THR A 223 9.71 10.50 12.45
C THR A 223 11.12 9.94 12.33
N VAL A 224 11.26 8.73 11.78
CA VAL A 224 12.53 8.06 11.53
C VAL A 224 12.95 8.18 10.07
N ASP A 225 14.24 8.21 9.81
CA ASP A 225 14.83 8.21 8.47
C ASP A 225 15.79 7.02 8.24
N LEU A 226 16.41 6.92 7.05
CA LEU A 226 17.33 5.81 6.76
C LEU A 226 18.58 5.83 7.65
N THR A 227 19.00 6.98 8.15
CA THR A 227 20.17 7.07 9.03
C THR A 227 19.89 6.48 10.40
N ASP A 228 18.64 6.47 10.85
CA ASP A 228 18.22 5.78 12.07
C ASP A 228 18.28 4.27 11.89
N TRP A 229 17.93 3.76 10.71
CA TRP A 229 18.07 2.34 10.38
C TRP A 229 19.51 1.86 10.41
N GLU A 230 20.48 2.74 10.10
CA GLU A 230 21.90 2.44 10.16
C GLU A 230 22.44 2.35 11.59
N LYS A 231 21.73 2.90 12.57
CA LYS A 231 22.21 3.04 13.96
C LYS A 231 21.44 2.17 14.94
N THR A 232 20.21 1.83 14.63
CA THR A 232 19.34 1.08 15.56
C THR A 232 19.85 -0.33 15.80
N ASP A 233 19.68 -0.80 17.03
CA ASP A 233 19.96 -2.18 17.46
C ASP A 233 18.74 -3.10 17.36
N CYS A 234 17.55 -2.53 17.14
CA CYS A 234 16.31 -3.29 17.02
C CYS A 234 15.36 -2.66 15.99
N LEU A 235 14.93 -3.46 15.04
CA LEU A 235 13.92 -3.11 14.04
C LEU A 235 12.68 -3.99 14.22
N ILE A 236 11.51 -3.39 14.36
CA ILE A 236 10.23 -4.10 14.42
C ILE A 236 9.45 -3.79 13.14
N VAL A 237 9.26 -4.79 12.30
CA VAL A 237 8.57 -4.69 11.00
C VAL A 237 7.20 -5.34 11.16
N MET A 238 6.13 -4.52 11.11
CA MET A 238 4.77 -4.98 11.38
C MET A 238 3.88 -4.86 10.15
N GLY A 239 3.19 -5.96 9.79
CA GLY A 239 2.17 -6.00 8.74
C GLY A 239 2.69 -5.69 7.33
N VAL A 240 3.98 -5.87 7.08
CA VAL A 240 4.63 -5.56 5.79
C VAL A 240 5.32 -6.78 5.22
N ASN A 241 5.04 -7.08 3.95
CA ASN A 241 5.91 -7.91 3.12
C ASN A 241 6.87 -7.01 2.34
N ALA A 242 8.10 -6.87 2.83
CA ALA A 242 9.09 -5.97 2.25
C ALA A 242 9.41 -6.29 0.78
N ALA A 243 9.44 -7.57 0.40
CA ALA A 243 9.72 -7.97 -0.98
C ALA A 243 8.64 -7.54 -1.97
N SER A 244 7.37 -7.52 -1.54
CA SER A 244 6.25 -7.09 -2.41
C SER A 244 6.06 -5.58 -2.42
N ASN A 245 6.11 -4.95 -1.23
CA ASN A 245 5.67 -3.56 -1.08
C ASN A 245 6.79 -2.55 -1.25
N ALA A 246 7.99 -2.87 -0.74
CA ALA A 246 9.14 -1.98 -0.78
C ALA A 246 10.44 -2.80 -0.90
N PRO A 247 10.74 -3.39 -2.07
CA PRO A 247 11.88 -4.32 -2.20
C PRO A 247 13.24 -3.72 -1.81
N ARG A 248 13.45 -2.41 -1.94
CA ARG A 248 14.67 -1.73 -1.48
C ARG A 248 14.87 -1.82 0.04
N MET A 249 13.79 -1.95 0.81
CA MET A 249 13.85 -2.21 2.26
C MET A 249 14.66 -3.47 2.60
N LEU A 250 14.67 -4.48 1.72
CA LEU A 250 15.41 -5.72 1.94
C LEU A 250 16.91 -5.47 2.10
N THR A 251 17.47 -4.51 1.37
CA THR A 251 18.87 -4.08 1.52
C THR A 251 19.13 -3.53 2.91
N SER A 252 18.30 -2.59 3.36
CA SER A 252 18.44 -1.98 4.69
C SER A 252 18.25 -3.01 5.83
N LEU A 253 17.33 -3.96 5.66
CA LEU A 253 17.17 -5.08 6.60
C LEU A 253 18.39 -5.99 6.65
N ALA A 254 18.97 -6.33 5.48
CA ALA A 254 20.18 -7.14 5.40
C ALA A 254 21.38 -6.44 6.05
N GLU A 255 21.55 -5.15 5.82
CA GLU A 255 22.60 -4.33 6.44
C GLU A 255 22.43 -4.24 7.96
N ALA A 256 21.21 -3.98 8.45
CA ALA A 256 20.93 -3.96 9.88
C ALA A 256 21.24 -5.32 10.53
N TYR A 257 20.79 -6.41 9.92
CA TYR A 257 21.08 -7.77 10.42
C TYR A 257 22.58 -8.05 10.47
N ARG A 258 23.34 -7.68 9.44
CA ARG A 258 24.81 -7.87 9.39
C ARG A 258 25.55 -7.07 10.48
N ARG A 259 25.01 -5.93 10.88
CA ARG A 259 25.55 -5.15 12.03
C ARG A 259 25.22 -5.78 13.39
N GLY A 260 24.37 -6.80 13.41
CA GLY A 260 23.94 -7.46 14.66
C GLY A 260 22.63 -6.92 15.24
N ALA A 261 21.92 -6.05 14.53
CA ALA A 261 20.62 -5.57 14.96
C ALA A 261 19.60 -6.71 15.02
N GLN A 262 18.71 -6.67 16.01
CA GLN A 262 17.58 -7.56 16.08
C GLN A 262 16.51 -7.12 15.08
N VAL A 263 16.09 -8.02 14.19
CA VAL A 263 15.03 -7.74 13.23
C VAL A 263 13.84 -8.63 13.57
N VAL A 264 12.79 -8.03 14.09
CA VAL A 264 11.56 -8.70 14.53
C VAL A 264 10.46 -8.47 13.50
N HIS A 265 9.97 -9.52 12.89
CA HIS A 265 8.82 -9.45 12.00
C HIS A 265 7.55 -9.84 12.76
N VAL A 266 6.53 -8.98 12.68
CA VAL A 266 5.20 -9.21 13.25
C VAL A 266 4.20 -9.28 12.09
N ASN A 267 3.83 -10.49 11.71
CA ASN A 267 2.94 -10.74 10.58
C ASN A 267 2.21 -12.08 10.80
N PRO A 268 0.91 -12.20 10.49
CA PRO A 268 0.19 -13.48 10.55
C PRO A 268 0.86 -14.59 9.73
N PHE A 269 1.59 -14.26 8.68
CA PHE A 269 2.32 -15.19 7.81
C PHE A 269 3.82 -15.02 7.95
N ILE A 270 4.56 -16.15 7.89
CA ILE A 270 6.02 -16.13 7.70
C ILE A 270 6.29 -16.20 6.20
N GLU A 271 6.77 -15.11 5.65
CA GLU A 271 7.05 -14.96 4.22
C GLU A 271 8.55 -15.02 3.95
N ALA A 272 8.96 -15.25 2.70
CA ALA A 272 10.36 -15.22 2.32
C ALA A 272 11.04 -13.90 2.72
N ALA A 273 10.31 -12.78 2.59
CA ALA A 273 10.75 -11.45 2.95
C ALA A 273 10.91 -11.20 4.46
N SER A 274 10.51 -12.15 5.31
CA SER A 274 10.74 -12.09 6.76
C SER A 274 11.85 -13.04 7.23
N THR A 275 12.49 -13.74 6.31
CA THR A 275 13.49 -14.76 6.64
C THR A 275 14.85 -14.48 6.01
N ARG A 276 14.94 -14.43 4.69
CA ARG A 276 16.21 -14.34 3.94
C ARG A 276 16.04 -13.55 2.64
N THR A 277 17.11 -12.85 2.24
CA THR A 277 17.19 -12.15 0.96
C THR A 277 18.52 -12.36 0.27
N ILE A 278 18.54 -12.28 -1.06
CA ILE A 278 19.75 -12.06 -1.85
C ILE A 278 19.65 -10.65 -2.42
N VAL A 279 20.57 -9.79 -2.04
CA VAL A 279 20.58 -8.40 -2.49
C VAL A 279 21.09 -8.32 -3.94
N PRO A 280 20.26 -7.89 -4.92
CA PRO A 280 20.60 -8.03 -6.35
C PRO A 280 21.82 -7.22 -6.81
N HIS A 281 22.16 -6.12 -6.17
CA HIS A 281 23.33 -5.30 -6.52
C HIS A 281 24.65 -5.81 -5.90
N GLU A 282 24.58 -6.83 -5.03
CA GLU A 282 25.78 -7.48 -4.48
C GLU A 282 26.20 -8.62 -5.40
N ILE A 283 27.15 -8.34 -6.32
CA ILE A 283 27.61 -9.30 -7.35
C ILE A 283 28.07 -10.62 -6.74
N LEU A 284 28.79 -10.57 -5.62
CA LEU A 284 29.26 -11.78 -4.94
C LEU A 284 28.11 -12.62 -4.38
N SER A 285 27.15 -11.99 -3.73
CA SER A 285 25.95 -12.67 -3.20
C SER A 285 25.12 -13.29 -4.30
N MET A 286 24.98 -12.62 -5.45
CA MET A 286 24.29 -13.16 -6.63
C MET A 286 25.04 -14.32 -7.23
N ALA A 287 26.36 -14.23 -7.44
CA ALA A 287 27.16 -15.27 -8.07
C ALA A 287 27.28 -16.54 -7.21
N THR A 288 27.33 -16.38 -5.89
CA THR A 288 27.46 -17.51 -4.94
C THR A 288 26.13 -18.01 -4.40
N PHE A 289 25.01 -17.41 -4.79
CA PHE A 289 23.68 -17.68 -4.21
C PHE A 289 23.63 -17.48 -2.70
N HIS A 290 24.54 -16.66 -2.16
CA HIS A 290 24.60 -16.41 -0.73
C HIS A 290 23.47 -15.51 -0.27
N SER A 291 22.59 -16.05 0.57
CA SER A 291 21.47 -15.28 1.14
C SER A 291 21.77 -14.79 2.54
N THR A 292 21.43 -13.53 2.81
CA THR A 292 21.50 -12.92 4.14
C THR A 292 20.18 -13.14 4.87
N LYS A 293 20.23 -13.51 6.14
CA LYS A 293 19.06 -13.47 7.02
C LYS A 293 18.61 -12.01 7.20
N ILE A 294 17.30 -11.79 7.27
CA ILE A 294 16.68 -10.48 7.51
C ILE A 294 15.60 -10.54 8.57
N GLY A 295 15.60 -11.60 9.38
CA GLY A 295 14.73 -11.77 10.51
C GLY A 295 15.42 -12.58 11.60
N THR A 296 15.41 -12.07 12.84
CA THR A 296 15.86 -12.78 14.04
C THR A 296 14.71 -13.46 14.73
N LEU A 297 13.52 -12.87 14.67
CA LEU A 297 12.30 -13.37 15.30
C LEU A 297 11.09 -13.09 14.39
N ASN A 298 10.22 -14.07 14.23
CA ASN A 298 8.92 -13.95 13.58
C ASN A 298 7.82 -14.19 14.61
N ILE A 299 6.95 -13.20 14.80
CA ILE A 299 5.79 -13.26 15.69
C ILE A 299 4.54 -13.28 14.81
N GLN A 300 3.69 -14.30 15.00
CA GLN A 300 2.47 -14.48 14.22
C GLN A 300 1.23 -14.16 15.07
N PRO A 301 0.78 -12.89 15.13
CA PRO A 301 -0.45 -12.57 15.82
C PRO A 301 -1.64 -13.11 15.01
N ARG A 302 -2.75 -13.39 15.70
CA ARG A 302 -4.03 -13.58 15.01
C ARG A 302 -4.49 -12.27 14.39
N ILE A 303 -5.30 -12.35 13.35
CA ILE A 303 -5.93 -11.16 12.75
C ILE A 303 -6.60 -10.34 13.85
N ALA A 304 -6.36 -9.02 13.84
CA ALA A 304 -6.75 -8.05 14.88
C ALA A 304 -6.07 -8.26 16.26
N GLY A 305 -5.05 -9.10 16.35
CA GLY A 305 -4.30 -9.36 17.58
C GLY A 305 -3.21 -8.34 17.89
N ASP A 306 -2.85 -7.46 16.96
CA ASP A 306 -1.75 -6.49 17.08
C ASP A 306 -1.89 -5.58 18.29
N LEU A 307 -3.10 -5.09 18.56
CA LEU A 307 -3.37 -4.24 19.73
C LEU A 307 -3.09 -4.99 21.04
N ALA A 308 -3.47 -6.26 21.13
CA ALA A 308 -3.22 -7.09 22.33
C ALA A 308 -1.72 -7.37 22.50
N LEU A 309 -1.01 -7.65 21.39
CA LEU A 309 0.43 -7.83 21.37
C LEU A 309 1.15 -6.58 21.87
N MET A 310 0.85 -5.41 21.32
CA MET A 310 1.51 -4.16 21.70
C MET A 310 1.18 -3.72 23.13
N ARG A 311 -0.02 -4.01 23.62
CA ARG A 311 -0.35 -3.83 25.03
C ARG A 311 0.48 -4.75 25.94
N GLY A 312 0.71 -5.99 25.52
CA GLY A 312 1.57 -6.92 26.23
C GLY A 312 3.02 -6.41 26.31
N VAL A 313 3.56 -5.93 25.19
CA VAL A 313 4.89 -5.31 25.14
C VAL A 313 4.97 -4.09 26.06
N ALA A 314 4.02 -3.15 25.96
CA ALA A 314 3.98 -1.97 26.81
C ALA A 314 3.87 -2.33 28.31
N LYS A 315 3.05 -3.33 28.66
CA LYS A 315 2.94 -3.82 30.02
C LYS A 315 4.28 -4.33 30.55
N HIS A 316 4.96 -5.16 29.75
CA HIS A 316 6.27 -5.72 30.14
C HIS A 316 7.31 -4.62 30.34
N LEU A 317 7.39 -3.64 29.45
CA LEU A 317 8.28 -2.49 29.58
C LEU A 317 8.00 -1.67 30.83
N LEU A 318 6.73 -1.39 31.15
CA LEU A 318 6.33 -0.66 32.34
C LEU A 318 6.62 -1.46 33.65
N GLU A 319 6.52 -2.77 33.62
CA GLU A 319 6.88 -3.62 34.74
C GLU A 319 8.41 -3.67 34.95
N ALA A 320 9.18 -3.80 33.87
CA ALA A 320 10.63 -3.75 33.89
C ALA A 320 11.16 -2.40 34.43
N ALA A 321 10.56 -1.28 33.98
CA ALA A 321 10.94 0.06 34.42
C ALA A 321 10.65 0.35 35.91
N ARG A 322 9.94 -0.51 36.60
CA ARG A 322 9.80 -0.40 38.10
C ARG A 322 11.05 -0.82 38.84
N THR A 323 11.82 -1.72 38.26
CA THR A 323 13.09 -2.23 38.83
C THR A 323 14.29 -1.48 38.25
N ASP A 324 14.22 -1.11 36.96
CA ASP A 324 15.22 -0.31 36.28
C ASP A 324 14.51 0.74 35.41
N PRO A 325 14.46 2.01 35.83
CA PRO A 325 13.78 3.06 35.06
C PRO A 325 14.58 3.54 33.86
N THR A 326 15.86 3.20 33.72
CA THR A 326 16.77 3.68 32.68
C THR A 326 16.21 3.57 31.25
N PRO A 327 15.54 2.45 30.85
CA PRO A 327 15.00 2.34 29.49
C PRO A 327 13.87 3.31 29.15
N LEU A 328 13.21 3.92 30.15
CA LEU A 328 12.09 4.84 29.96
C LEU A 328 12.40 6.29 30.33
N THR A 329 13.62 6.57 30.79
CA THR A 329 14.03 7.89 31.28
C THR A 329 14.89 8.68 30.28
N ASP A 330 15.11 8.15 29.09
CA ASP A 330 15.77 8.92 28.05
C ASP A 330 14.93 10.18 27.75
N SER A 331 15.53 11.34 27.97
CA SER A 331 14.93 12.66 27.81
C SER A 331 14.47 12.95 26.38
N SER A 332 14.89 12.15 25.40
CA SER A 332 14.42 12.20 24.01
C SER A 332 13.02 11.60 23.87
N LEU A 333 12.58 10.76 24.77
CA LEU A 333 11.21 10.26 24.85
C LEU A 333 10.35 11.25 25.66
N THR A 334 9.92 12.33 25.03
CA THR A 334 8.87 13.20 25.56
C THR A 334 7.49 12.50 25.50
N VAL A 335 7.43 11.29 26.05
CA VAL A 335 6.14 10.69 26.40
C VAL A 335 5.66 11.46 27.60
N THR A 336 4.67 12.30 27.43
CA THR A 336 4.12 13.07 28.55
C THR A 336 3.68 12.10 29.64
N GLN A 337 3.86 12.48 30.88
CA GLN A 337 3.44 11.69 32.05
C GLN A 337 1.95 11.29 31.95
N ALA A 338 1.15 12.07 31.20
CA ALA A 338 -0.24 11.79 30.89
C ALA A 338 -0.40 10.56 29.97
N ASP A 339 0.45 10.38 28.98
CA ASP A 339 0.38 9.24 28.03
C ASP A 339 0.81 7.94 28.70
N LEU A 340 1.85 7.98 29.56
CA LEU A 340 2.23 6.84 30.38
C LEU A 340 1.12 6.46 31.38
N MET A 341 0.43 7.45 31.96
CA MET A 341 -0.73 7.19 32.82
C MET A 341 -1.91 6.58 32.04
N CYS A 342 -2.14 7.02 30.79
CA CYS A 342 -3.18 6.45 29.93
C CYS A 342 -2.86 4.98 29.57
N ILE A 343 -1.61 4.67 29.22
CA ILE A 343 -1.15 3.31 28.96
C ILE A 343 -1.29 2.46 30.25
N GLY A 344 -0.80 2.96 31.37
CA GLY A 344 -0.90 2.26 32.68
C GLY A 344 -2.34 2.03 33.13
N ARG A 345 -3.26 2.95 32.85
CA ARG A 345 -4.70 2.79 33.13
C ARG A 345 -5.37 1.78 32.20
N SER A 346 -5.00 1.75 30.93
CA SER A 346 -5.54 0.80 29.96
C SER A 346 -5.06 -0.65 30.22
N LEU A 347 -3.93 -0.81 30.88
CA LEU A 347 -3.35 -2.11 31.23
C LEU A 347 -3.79 -2.64 32.58
N ARG A 348 -4.44 -1.83 33.43
CA ARG A 348 -5.00 -2.32 34.69
C ARG A 348 -6.19 -3.23 34.42
N PRO A 349 -6.26 -4.42 35.01
CA PRO A 349 -7.43 -5.26 34.91
C PRO A 349 -8.64 -4.49 35.46
N CYS A 350 -9.74 -4.47 34.70
CA CYS A 350 -11.00 -3.95 35.22
C CYS A 350 -11.36 -4.75 36.48
N ARG A 351 -11.15 -4.18 37.66
CA ARG A 351 -11.68 -4.74 38.91
C ARG A 351 -13.19 -4.62 38.91
N GLY A 352 -13.84 -5.69 38.61
CA GLY A 352 -15.30 -5.79 38.55
C GLY A 352 -15.73 -6.78 37.50
N THR A 353 -15.67 -8.07 37.83
CA THR A 353 -16.34 -9.12 37.06
C THR A 353 -17.83 -8.97 37.21
N ASN A 354 -18.43 -8.30 36.23
CA ASN A 354 -19.87 -8.46 36.06
C ASN A 354 -20.08 -9.85 35.41
N ARG A 355 -20.83 -10.71 36.06
CA ARG A 355 -21.09 -12.13 35.70
C ARG A 355 -21.80 -12.36 34.35
N ARG A 356 -21.80 -11.40 33.46
CA ARG A 356 -22.27 -11.54 32.07
C ARG A 356 -21.15 -11.08 31.14
N GLY A 357 -20.47 -12.06 30.55
CA GLY A 357 -19.28 -11.91 29.71
C GLY A 357 -19.42 -10.91 28.56
N ASN A 358 -19.27 -9.64 28.87
CA ASN A 358 -19.22 -8.56 27.89
C ASN A 358 -17.84 -7.93 27.93
N PRO A 359 -16.98 -8.08 26.88
CA PRO A 359 -15.62 -7.55 26.84
C PRO A 359 -15.64 -6.08 26.42
N GLY A 360 -16.16 -5.20 27.26
CA GLY A 360 -16.18 -3.79 26.93
C GLY A 360 -16.40 -2.90 28.14
N CYS A 361 -15.31 -2.46 28.76
CA CYS A 361 -15.39 -1.40 29.75
C CYS A 361 -15.90 -0.11 29.06
N ARG A 362 -17.20 0.17 29.15
CA ARG A 362 -17.84 1.35 28.55
C ARG A 362 -17.27 2.68 29.05
N ARG A 363 -16.60 2.71 30.19
CA ARG A 363 -16.03 3.94 30.78
C ARG A 363 -14.74 4.41 30.11
N CYS A 364 -14.02 3.57 29.39
CA CYS A 364 -12.84 3.99 28.63
C CYS A 364 -13.19 4.55 27.24
N ARG A 365 -14.40 4.32 26.74
CA ARG A 365 -14.84 4.86 25.44
C ARG A 365 -15.39 6.29 25.53
N SER A 366 -15.97 6.69 26.64
CA SER A 366 -16.62 8.00 26.77
C SER A 366 -15.67 9.14 27.03
N ALA A 367 -14.54 8.93 27.70
CA ALA A 367 -13.65 10.01 28.10
C ALA A 367 -12.78 10.59 26.96
N HIS A 368 -12.57 9.84 25.88
CA HIS A 368 -11.74 10.29 24.75
C HIS A 368 -12.56 10.84 23.56
N TRP A 369 -13.82 10.44 23.44
CA TRP A 369 -14.69 10.88 22.32
C TRP A 369 -15.36 12.25 22.59
N GLU A 370 -15.69 12.54 23.82
CA GLU A 370 -16.36 13.83 24.17
C GLU A 370 -15.46 15.05 24.08
N LYS A 371 -14.11 14.87 24.08
CA LYS A 371 -13.18 16.02 23.96
C LYS A 371 -12.73 16.33 22.53
N SER A 372 -13.01 15.50 21.55
CA SER A 372 -12.61 15.74 20.15
C SER A 372 -13.77 16.07 19.21
N THR A 373 -15.01 16.01 19.67
CA THR A 373 -16.19 16.39 18.88
C THR A 373 -16.84 17.66 19.40
N GLY A 374 -16.06 18.71 19.63
CA GLY A 374 -16.54 20.08 19.77
C GLY A 374 -16.97 20.62 18.40
N SER A 375 -18.00 20.04 17.80
CA SER A 375 -18.73 20.71 16.72
C SER A 375 -19.51 21.86 17.31
N PRO A 376 -19.42 23.09 16.78
CA PRO A 376 -20.32 24.14 17.18
C PRO A 376 -21.75 23.77 16.74
N ASN A 377 -22.65 23.77 17.67
CA ASN A 377 -24.08 23.58 17.48
C ASN A 377 -24.64 24.68 16.54
N PRO A 378 -25.23 24.38 15.39
CA PRO A 378 -25.75 25.37 14.46
C PRO A 378 -27.18 25.81 14.82
N ARG A 379 -27.45 26.18 16.08
CA ARG A 379 -28.76 26.79 16.47
C ARG A 379 -28.54 27.91 17.44
N SER A 380 -28.21 29.08 16.91
CA SER A 380 -28.61 30.38 17.46
C SER A 380 -28.34 31.44 16.40
N SER A 381 -29.28 31.64 15.51
CA SER A 381 -29.40 32.87 14.74
C SER A 381 -30.17 33.90 15.61
N PRO A 382 -29.63 35.07 15.91
CA PRO A 382 -30.45 36.19 16.34
C PRO A 382 -31.09 36.83 15.10
N GLY A 383 -32.37 37.09 15.22
CA GLY A 383 -33.20 37.65 14.16
C GLY A 383 -32.70 38.99 13.64
N ALA A 384 -32.91 39.19 12.36
CA ALA A 384 -32.84 40.44 11.68
C ALA A 384 -34.06 41.29 12.08
N SER A 385 -33.81 42.49 12.53
CA SER A 385 -34.79 43.61 12.50
C SER A 385 -34.05 44.83 12.00
N ALA A 386 -34.69 45.45 10.99
CA ALA A 386 -34.45 46.67 10.24
C ALA A 386 -33.42 46.61 9.12
#